data_00f43776a2f47a465e235188c91bcca7
#
_entry.id   00f43776a2f47a465e235188c91bcca7
#
_cell.length_a   1.000
_cell.length_b   1.000
_cell.length_c   1.000
_cell.angle_alpha   90.00
_cell.angle_beta   90.00
_cell.angle_gamma   90.00
#
_symmetry.space_group_name_H-M   'P 1'
#
loop_
_entity.id
_entity.type
_entity.pdbx_description
1 polymer ?
#
loop_
_entity_poly.entity_id
_entity_poly.type
_entity_poly.pdbx_seq_one_letter_code
_entity_poly.pdbx_strand_id
1 'polypeptide(L)'
;MDKKSRIEELVELLNKYAYEYYSLDKPSVTDKEYDLKYDELKELENETGYVLPYSPTQRVGDVILEGFKKYTHKARLWSLDKAQSMEEIKEWHNRNIKFVNEMNARGENLPPLRYVITKKFDGLTINLTYNEEGILEVAATRGTGETGEDVTAQVKTIKEIPLKTSTGDLFEVHGEAIMTQEAFDKYNSISETPLKNLRNGAAGALRNLNVKETARRGLSAFFYDVGYKEGSAFKNYEEMLKFIKDKGLPMDEYIRYATTLEEVEKYIKEIEAMRFDLNYDIDGVVVAIDDMRTRELLGYTVKFPKWAIAFKFEAQEATTRLLDVEWNVGRSGRVGPTAILEPVELAGATF
;
A
#
# COMPACT_ATOMS: atom_id res chain seq x y z
N MET A 1 28.73 26.15 -16.41
CA MET A 1 27.88 24.98 -16.35
C MET A 1 26.59 25.33 -17.11
N ASP A 2 26.15 24.50 -18.03
CA ASP A 2 24.92 24.73 -18.77
C ASP A 2 23.71 24.64 -17.80
N LYS A 3 22.70 25.49 -18.00
CA LYS A 3 21.50 25.53 -17.13
C LYS A 3 20.79 24.17 -17.07
N LYS A 4 20.74 23.44 -18.18
CA LYS A 4 20.15 22.08 -18.19
C LYS A 4 20.93 21.09 -17.35
N SER A 5 22.26 21.09 -17.47
CA SER A 5 23.11 20.23 -16.63
C SER A 5 22.97 20.57 -15.15
N ARG A 6 22.80 21.85 -14.81
CA ARG A 6 22.55 22.26 -13.44
C ARG A 6 21.21 21.78 -12.90
N ILE A 7 20.16 21.81 -13.74
CA ILE A 7 18.83 21.26 -13.41
C ILE A 7 18.95 19.76 -13.11
N GLU A 8 19.61 18.99 -13.96
CA GLU A 8 19.82 17.56 -13.78
C GLU A 8 20.54 17.24 -12.46
N GLU A 9 21.63 17.98 -12.18
CA GLU A 9 22.37 17.85 -10.91
C GLU A 9 21.48 18.16 -9.68
N LEU A 10 20.73 19.26 -9.72
CA LEU A 10 19.86 19.65 -8.62
C LEU A 10 18.73 18.65 -8.38
N VAL A 11 18.14 18.12 -9.45
CA VAL A 11 17.07 17.10 -9.35
C VAL A 11 17.60 15.83 -8.69
N GLU A 12 18.76 15.33 -9.11
CA GLU A 12 19.37 14.14 -8.49
C GLU A 12 19.71 14.38 -7.01
N LEU A 13 20.30 15.53 -6.73
CA LEU A 13 20.71 15.89 -5.38
C LEU A 13 19.53 16.06 -4.42
N LEU A 14 18.49 16.76 -4.85
CA LEU A 14 17.27 16.99 -4.04
C LEU A 14 16.48 15.71 -3.83
N ASN A 15 16.39 14.83 -4.83
CA ASN A 15 15.75 13.53 -4.68
C ASN A 15 16.54 12.63 -3.70
N LYS A 16 17.87 12.69 -3.72
CA LYS A 16 18.73 12.01 -2.74
C LYS A 16 18.46 12.54 -1.33
N TYR A 17 18.44 13.85 -1.14
CA TYR A 17 18.18 14.45 0.18
C TYR A 17 16.76 14.12 0.70
N ALA A 18 15.78 14.10 -0.17
CA ALA A 18 14.41 13.68 0.18
C ALA A 18 14.38 12.21 0.63
N TYR A 19 15.08 11.33 -0.07
CA TYR A 19 15.21 9.93 0.32
C TYR A 19 15.90 9.76 1.68
N GLU A 20 16.99 10.47 1.90
CA GLU A 20 17.70 10.46 3.19
C GLU A 20 16.83 10.95 4.35
N TYR A 21 16.02 11.98 4.11
CA TYR A 21 15.13 12.56 5.11
C TYR A 21 13.89 11.68 5.38
N TYR A 22 13.12 11.35 4.33
CA TYR A 22 11.83 10.69 4.47
C TYR A 22 11.91 9.16 4.61
N SER A 23 12.93 8.53 4.00
CA SER A 23 13.02 7.07 3.96
C SER A 23 14.09 6.50 4.89
N LEU A 24 15.19 7.20 5.08
CA LEU A 24 16.30 6.73 5.93
C LEU A 24 16.31 7.38 7.32
N ASP A 25 15.55 8.46 7.53
CA ASP A 25 15.59 9.28 8.76
C ASP A 25 17.04 9.71 9.13
N LYS A 26 17.83 10.01 8.11
CA LYS A 26 19.26 10.40 8.23
C LYS A 26 19.59 11.52 7.25
N PRO A 27 19.02 12.73 7.46
CA PRO A 27 19.28 13.86 6.58
C PRO A 27 20.76 14.25 6.60
N SER A 28 21.34 14.46 5.41
CA SER A 28 22.73 14.94 5.25
C SER A 28 22.82 16.47 5.13
N VAL A 29 21.70 17.15 5.00
CA VAL A 29 21.59 18.61 4.89
C VAL A 29 20.50 19.17 5.80
N THR A 30 20.59 20.45 6.11
CA THR A 30 19.56 21.17 6.84
C THR A 30 18.37 21.51 5.93
N ASP A 31 17.20 21.75 6.51
CA ASP A 31 16.00 22.20 5.76
C ASP A 31 16.30 23.47 4.94
N LYS A 32 17.05 24.41 5.50
CA LYS A 32 17.44 25.64 4.83
C LYS A 32 18.30 25.38 3.59
N GLU A 33 19.25 24.44 3.66
CA GLU A 33 20.09 24.07 2.52
C GLU A 33 19.27 23.39 1.43
N TYR A 34 18.32 22.54 1.81
CA TYR A 34 17.39 21.93 0.90
C TYR A 34 16.53 22.98 0.19
N ASP A 35 15.92 23.91 0.94
CA ASP A 35 15.06 24.96 0.41
C ASP A 35 15.79 25.87 -0.58
N LEU A 36 17.03 26.28 -0.28
CA LEU A 36 17.83 27.09 -1.20
C LEU A 36 18.08 26.40 -2.53
N LYS A 37 18.38 25.10 -2.52
CA LYS A 37 18.58 24.33 -3.75
C LYS A 37 17.28 24.06 -4.50
N TYR A 38 16.19 23.88 -3.79
CA TYR A 38 14.86 23.72 -4.36
C TYR A 38 14.41 25.01 -5.08
N ASP A 39 14.63 26.18 -4.46
CA ASP A 39 14.32 27.48 -5.07
C ASP A 39 15.18 27.73 -6.31
N GLU A 40 16.48 27.41 -6.26
CA GLU A 40 17.36 27.48 -7.44
C GLU A 40 16.84 26.60 -8.59
N LEU A 41 16.45 25.36 -8.29
CA LEU A 41 15.87 24.47 -9.29
C LEU A 41 14.61 25.03 -9.90
N LYS A 42 13.70 25.54 -9.09
CA LYS A 42 12.42 26.09 -9.54
C LYS A 42 12.63 27.33 -10.43
N GLU A 43 13.57 28.19 -10.11
CA GLU A 43 13.94 29.34 -10.94
C GLU A 43 14.50 28.89 -12.30
N LEU A 44 15.44 27.93 -12.31
CA LEU A 44 16.03 27.41 -13.55
C LEU A 44 14.99 26.70 -14.44
N GLU A 45 14.08 25.93 -13.85
CA GLU A 45 12.99 25.29 -14.57
C GLU A 45 12.06 26.34 -15.20
N ASN A 46 11.72 27.41 -14.49
CA ASN A 46 10.89 28.50 -15.00
C ASN A 46 11.59 29.27 -16.13
N GLU A 47 12.89 29.52 -16.02
CA GLU A 47 13.66 30.25 -17.03
C GLU A 47 13.84 29.43 -18.32
N THR A 48 14.08 28.13 -18.20
CA THR A 48 14.45 27.28 -19.33
C THR A 48 13.26 26.53 -19.94
N GLY A 49 12.18 26.35 -19.21
CA GLY A 49 11.08 25.45 -19.57
C GLY A 49 11.48 23.95 -19.54
N TYR A 50 12.71 23.64 -19.09
CA TYR A 50 13.21 22.28 -19.00
C TYR A 50 12.89 21.69 -17.63
N VAL A 51 11.91 20.78 -17.59
CA VAL A 51 11.43 20.13 -16.37
C VAL A 51 11.51 18.63 -16.53
N LEU A 52 12.28 17.98 -15.66
CA LEU A 52 12.35 16.53 -15.67
C LEU A 52 11.10 15.92 -15.02
N PRO A 53 10.57 14.80 -15.55
CA PRO A 53 9.34 14.19 -15.04
C PRO A 53 9.47 13.70 -13.57
N TYR A 54 10.70 13.49 -13.12
CA TYR A 54 11.04 13.09 -11.74
C TYR A 54 11.63 14.25 -10.89
N SER A 55 11.47 15.49 -11.36
CA SER A 55 11.83 16.66 -10.56
C SER A 55 10.99 16.73 -9.28
N PRO A 56 11.57 17.05 -8.12
CA PRO A 56 10.83 17.25 -6.89
C PRO A 56 9.80 18.38 -7.00
N THR A 57 9.95 19.30 -7.93
CA THR A 57 8.97 20.35 -8.23
C THR A 57 7.65 19.80 -8.83
N GLN A 58 7.66 18.57 -9.32
CA GLN A 58 6.52 17.89 -9.91
C GLN A 58 5.69 17.06 -8.91
N ARG A 59 6.08 17.04 -7.63
CA ARG A 59 5.34 16.27 -6.61
C ARG A 59 3.95 16.82 -6.33
N VAL A 60 3.76 18.13 -6.38
CA VAL A 60 2.46 18.77 -6.14
C VAL A 60 2.11 19.65 -7.34
N GLY A 61 1.11 19.23 -8.11
CA GLY A 61 0.59 20.03 -9.20
C GLY A 61 -0.31 21.18 -8.73
N ASP A 62 -0.40 22.24 -9.51
CA ASP A 62 -1.21 23.42 -9.22
C ASP A 62 -2.63 23.33 -9.78
N VAL A 63 -2.92 22.35 -10.60
CA VAL A 63 -4.18 22.23 -11.34
C VAL A 63 -5.15 21.30 -10.61
N ILE A 64 -6.40 21.72 -10.49
CA ILE A 64 -7.50 20.82 -10.08
C ILE A 64 -7.85 19.95 -11.27
N LEU A 65 -7.88 18.63 -11.05
CA LEU A 65 -8.19 17.66 -12.10
C LEU A 65 -9.70 17.66 -12.40
N GLU A 66 -10.06 17.43 -13.66
CA GLU A 66 -11.47 17.32 -14.06
C GLU A 66 -12.10 15.96 -13.73
N GLY A 67 -11.27 14.93 -13.50
CA GLY A 67 -11.71 13.57 -13.16
C GLY A 67 -10.55 12.60 -13.14
N PHE A 68 -10.87 11.34 -12.89
CA PHE A 68 -9.92 10.24 -12.89
C PHE A 68 -10.01 9.43 -14.17
N LYS A 69 -8.88 9.26 -14.84
CA LYS A 69 -8.75 8.34 -15.97
C LYS A 69 -8.74 6.90 -15.48
N LYS A 70 -9.10 5.96 -16.34
CA LYS A 70 -8.97 4.53 -16.04
C LYS A 70 -7.59 4.03 -16.43
N TYR A 71 -7.08 3.11 -15.63
CA TYR A 71 -5.83 2.39 -15.89
C TYR A 71 -6.08 0.88 -15.81
N THR A 72 -5.66 0.14 -16.82
CA THR A 72 -5.68 -1.32 -16.82
C THR A 72 -4.36 -1.84 -16.28
N HIS A 73 -4.40 -2.55 -15.15
CA HIS A 73 -3.21 -3.15 -14.55
C HIS A 73 -2.57 -4.17 -15.48
N LYS A 74 -1.25 -4.27 -15.49
CA LYS A 74 -0.52 -5.28 -16.29
C LYS A 74 -0.71 -6.69 -15.75
N ALA A 75 -0.93 -6.81 -14.44
CA ALA A 75 -1.36 -8.04 -13.79
C ALA A 75 -2.50 -7.72 -12.82
N ARG A 76 -3.44 -8.66 -12.71
CA ARG A 76 -4.60 -8.49 -11.84
C ARG A 76 -4.18 -8.34 -10.37
N LEU A 77 -4.80 -7.38 -9.66
CA LEU A 77 -4.70 -7.26 -8.21
C LEU A 77 -5.79 -8.11 -7.56
N TRP A 78 -5.37 -8.98 -6.65
CA TRP A 78 -6.26 -9.94 -6.00
C TRP A 78 -6.67 -9.48 -4.61
N SER A 79 -7.90 -9.84 -4.21
CA SER A 79 -8.27 -9.83 -2.79
C SER A 79 -7.66 -11.07 -2.13
N LEU A 80 -7.51 -11.04 -0.81
CA LEU A 80 -7.07 -12.21 -0.04
C LEU A 80 -8.26 -12.95 0.55
N ASP A 81 -8.15 -14.27 0.62
CA ASP A 81 -9.02 -15.09 1.44
C ASP A 81 -8.82 -14.74 2.93
N LYS A 82 -9.81 -14.98 3.76
CA LYS A 82 -9.83 -14.55 5.16
C LYS A 82 -9.95 -15.72 6.10
N ALA A 83 -9.22 -15.66 7.20
CA ALA A 83 -9.36 -16.53 8.35
C ALA A 83 -9.62 -15.67 9.59
N GLN A 84 -10.51 -16.13 10.46
CA GLN A 84 -10.86 -15.46 11.72
C GLN A 84 -10.39 -16.24 12.95
N SER A 85 -9.82 -17.43 12.74
CA SER A 85 -9.31 -18.29 13.80
C SER A 85 -8.04 -19.03 13.38
N MET A 86 -7.27 -19.47 14.36
CA MET A 86 -6.11 -20.32 14.09
C MET A 86 -6.51 -21.70 13.54
N GLU A 87 -7.71 -22.18 13.82
CA GLU A 87 -8.22 -23.41 13.23
C GLU A 87 -8.37 -23.30 11.72
N GLU A 88 -8.90 -22.18 11.21
CA GLU A 88 -8.98 -21.90 9.77
C GLU A 88 -7.59 -21.78 9.11
N ILE A 89 -6.63 -21.17 9.80
CA ILE A 89 -5.22 -21.12 9.35
C ILE A 89 -4.63 -22.54 9.28
N LYS A 90 -4.89 -23.39 10.27
CA LYS A 90 -4.46 -24.78 10.29
C LYS A 90 -5.04 -25.58 9.14
N GLU A 91 -6.32 -25.40 8.83
CA GLU A 91 -6.97 -26.05 7.68
C GLU A 91 -6.33 -25.64 6.36
N TRP A 92 -6.07 -24.34 6.20
CA TRP A 92 -5.36 -23.80 5.04
C TRP A 92 -3.93 -24.36 4.94
N HIS A 93 -3.19 -24.41 6.04
CA HIS A 93 -1.86 -25.01 6.11
C HIS A 93 -1.87 -26.48 5.73
N ASN A 94 -2.82 -27.27 6.24
CA ASN A 94 -2.95 -28.68 5.93
C ASN A 94 -3.25 -28.93 4.44
N ARG A 95 -4.08 -28.08 3.83
CA ARG A 95 -4.28 -28.14 2.36
C ARG A 95 -2.99 -27.89 1.59
N ASN A 96 -2.17 -26.93 2.04
CA ASN A 96 -0.89 -26.63 1.41
C ASN A 96 0.11 -27.80 1.54
N ILE A 97 0.19 -28.40 2.72
CA ILE A 97 1.05 -29.60 2.94
C ILE A 97 0.63 -30.74 2.01
N LYS A 98 -0.66 -31.05 1.97
CA LYS A 98 -1.21 -32.08 1.09
C LYS A 98 -0.86 -31.81 -0.37
N PHE A 99 -1.05 -30.57 -0.83
CA PHE A 99 -0.73 -30.17 -2.19
C PHE A 99 0.76 -30.36 -2.52
N VAL A 100 1.67 -29.88 -1.67
CA VAL A 100 3.12 -30.02 -1.86
C VAL A 100 3.51 -31.50 -1.92
N ASN A 101 2.97 -32.34 -1.04
CA ASN A 101 3.24 -33.78 -1.02
C ASN A 101 2.75 -34.46 -2.33
N GLU A 102 1.56 -34.11 -2.81
CA GLU A 102 1.01 -34.64 -4.06
C GLU A 102 1.84 -34.20 -5.27
N MET A 103 2.30 -32.95 -5.33
CA MET A 103 3.16 -32.46 -6.40
C MET A 103 4.53 -33.13 -6.37
N ASN A 104 5.12 -33.31 -5.20
CA ASN A 104 6.40 -33.98 -5.07
C ASN A 104 6.32 -35.47 -5.41
N ALA A 105 5.21 -36.15 -5.13
CA ALA A 105 4.94 -37.52 -5.60
C ALA A 105 4.85 -37.61 -7.13
N ARG A 106 4.52 -36.50 -7.80
CA ARG A 106 4.53 -36.41 -9.28
C ARG A 106 5.87 -35.95 -9.85
N GLY A 107 6.89 -35.73 -9.01
CA GLY A 107 8.23 -35.35 -9.43
C GLY A 107 8.50 -33.86 -9.55
N GLU A 108 7.63 -33.00 -9.01
CA GLU A 108 7.78 -31.53 -9.08
C GLU A 108 8.91 -30.98 -8.21
N ASN A 109 9.31 -31.70 -7.17
CA ASN A 109 10.43 -31.36 -6.30
C ASN A 109 10.33 -29.96 -5.69
N LEU A 110 9.15 -29.63 -5.13
CA LEU A 110 8.92 -28.37 -4.41
C LEU A 110 9.65 -28.37 -3.06
N PRO A 111 10.17 -27.21 -2.61
CA PRO A 111 10.81 -27.12 -1.31
C PRO A 111 9.80 -27.30 -0.17
N PRO A 112 10.25 -27.58 1.05
CA PRO A 112 9.40 -27.56 2.23
C PRO A 112 8.69 -26.20 2.37
N LEU A 113 7.45 -26.20 2.88
CA LEU A 113 6.69 -24.98 3.07
C LEU A 113 7.40 -24.01 4.03
N ARG A 114 7.52 -22.79 3.58
CA ARG A 114 7.96 -21.64 4.36
C ARG A 114 6.99 -20.50 4.09
N TYR A 115 6.51 -19.87 5.15
CA TYR A 115 5.60 -18.73 5.06
C TYR A 115 6.33 -17.42 5.35
N VAL A 116 5.87 -16.36 4.71
CA VAL A 116 6.24 -14.98 5.02
C VAL A 116 5.04 -14.33 5.69
N ILE A 117 5.28 -13.71 6.85
CA ILE A 117 4.25 -13.12 7.69
C ILE A 117 4.48 -11.64 7.79
N THR A 118 3.48 -10.87 7.39
CA THR A 118 3.50 -9.41 7.32
C THR A 118 2.23 -8.81 7.92
N LYS A 119 2.30 -7.54 8.29
CA LYS A 119 1.12 -6.78 8.71
C LYS A 119 0.17 -6.58 7.53
N LYS A 120 -1.12 -6.62 7.80
CA LYS A 120 -2.14 -6.21 6.86
C LYS A 120 -2.54 -4.77 7.14
N PHE A 121 -2.02 -3.86 6.32
CA PHE A 121 -2.27 -2.43 6.47
C PHE A 121 -3.71 -2.07 6.16
N ASP A 122 -4.27 -1.14 6.89
CA ASP A 122 -5.63 -0.64 6.70
C ASP A 122 -5.60 0.78 6.08
N GLY A 123 -5.62 0.82 4.78
CA GLY A 123 -5.57 2.04 3.98
C GLY A 123 -6.27 1.87 2.64
N LEU A 124 -5.62 2.34 1.58
CA LEU A 124 -6.07 2.15 0.19
C LEU A 124 -4.95 1.54 -0.64
N THR A 125 -5.23 0.41 -1.28
CA THR A 125 -4.28 -0.26 -2.18
C THR A 125 -3.95 0.61 -3.38
N ILE A 126 -2.66 0.76 -3.65
CA ILE A 126 -2.12 1.46 -4.82
C ILE A 126 -1.20 0.53 -5.61
N ASN A 127 -1.20 0.71 -6.93
CA ASN A 127 -0.34 0.01 -7.87
C ASN A 127 0.49 1.03 -8.65
N LEU A 128 1.81 0.98 -8.53
CA LEU A 128 2.74 1.90 -9.16
C LEU A 128 3.47 1.20 -10.31
N THR A 129 3.53 1.86 -11.46
CA THR A 129 4.28 1.41 -12.63
C THR A 129 5.54 2.26 -12.79
N TYR A 130 6.70 1.60 -12.71
CA TYR A 130 8.00 2.18 -13.03
C TYR A 130 8.50 1.65 -14.36
N ASN A 131 8.91 2.54 -15.26
CA ASN A 131 9.43 2.16 -16.57
C ASN A 131 10.89 1.67 -16.50
N GLU A 132 11.45 1.31 -17.64
CA GLU A 132 12.84 0.82 -17.75
C GLU A 132 13.90 1.86 -17.35
N GLU A 133 13.59 3.15 -17.47
CA GLU A 133 14.43 4.23 -16.97
C GLU A 133 14.32 4.44 -15.45
N GLY A 134 13.42 3.70 -14.80
CA GLY A 134 13.11 3.81 -13.37
C GLY A 134 12.15 4.93 -13.03
N ILE A 135 11.51 5.56 -13.99
CA ILE A 135 10.60 6.69 -13.77
C ILE A 135 9.20 6.17 -13.42
N LEU A 136 8.59 6.77 -12.39
CA LEU A 136 7.19 6.54 -12.04
C LEU A 136 6.29 7.11 -13.16
N GLU A 137 5.66 6.22 -13.92
CA GLU A 137 4.76 6.60 -15.01
C GLU A 137 3.31 6.74 -14.59
N VAL A 138 2.83 5.75 -13.84
CA VAL A 138 1.42 5.66 -13.43
C VAL A 138 1.33 5.11 -12.01
N ALA A 139 0.40 5.68 -11.25
CA ALA A 139 -0.10 5.09 -10.03
C ALA A 139 -1.61 4.96 -10.13
N ALA A 140 -2.15 3.80 -9.77
CA ALA A 140 -3.57 3.52 -9.87
C ALA A 140 -4.11 2.90 -8.58
N THR A 141 -5.40 3.10 -8.33
CA THR A 141 -6.13 2.36 -7.29
C THR A 141 -6.35 0.91 -7.74
N ARG A 142 -6.64 0.01 -6.81
CA ARG A 142 -6.97 -1.38 -7.16
C ARG A 142 -8.19 -1.48 -8.07
N GLY A 143 -9.24 -0.69 -7.81
CA GLY A 143 -10.49 -0.72 -8.56
C GLY A 143 -11.14 -2.11 -8.52
N THR A 144 -11.44 -2.66 -9.70
CA THR A 144 -11.98 -4.02 -9.87
C THR A 144 -10.92 -5.12 -9.73
N GLY A 145 -9.64 -4.75 -9.61
CA GLY A 145 -8.49 -5.65 -9.68
C GLY A 145 -7.89 -5.75 -11.08
N GLU A 146 -8.66 -5.55 -12.12
CA GLU A 146 -8.21 -5.47 -13.53
C GLU A 146 -8.01 -4.01 -13.96
N THR A 147 -8.92 -3.12 -13.56
CA THR A 147 -8.89 -1.71 -13.90
C THR A 147 -9.11 -0.87 -12.66
N GLY A 148 -8.25 0.11 -12.45
CA GLY A 148 -8.35 1.10 -11.39
C GLY A 148 -8.44 2.52 -11.92
N GLU A 149 -8.48 3.48 -11.02
CA GLU A 149 -8.42 4.90 -11.32
C GLU A 149 -6.98 5.39 -11.27
N ASP A 150 -6.56 6.16 -12.28
CA ASP A 150 -5.26 6.82 -12.32
C ASP A 150 -5.22 7.92 -11.25
N VAL A 151 -4.40 7.71 -10.24
CA VAL A 151 -4.17 8.63 -9.11
C VAL A 151 -2.70 9.07 -9.05
N THR A 152 -2.03 9.10 -10.20
CA THR A 152 -0.60 9.42 -10.27
C THR A 152 -0.27 10.76 -9.64
N ALA A 153 -1.05 11.80 -9.91
CA ALA A 153 -0.83 13.13 -9.34
C ALA A 153 -0.94 13.13 -7.82
N GLN A 154 -1.91 12.40 -7.27
CA GLN A 154 -2.13 12.27 -5.83
C GLN A 154 -1.00 11.46 -5.17
N VAL A 155 -0.58 10.36 -5.78
CA VAL A 155 0.49 9.50 -5.25
C VAL A 155 1.84 10.22 -5.25
N LYS A 156 2.12 11.06 -6.22
CA LYS A 156 3.33 11.90 -6.26
C LYS A 156 3.48 12.82 -5.05
N THR A 157 2.40 13.14 -4.36
CA THR A 157 2.45 13.94 -3.11
C THR A 157 3.00 13.15 -1.92
N ILE A 158 3.05 11.82 -2.00
CA ILE A 158 3.62 10.95 -0.97
C ILE A 158 5.15 11.01 -1.06
N LYS A 159 5.77 11.69 -0.11
CA LYS A 159 7.19 12.07 -0.20
C LYS A 159 8.16 10.91 -0.13
N GLU A 160 7.78 9.81 0.53
CA GLU A 160 8.58 8.59 0.65
C GLU A 160 8.60 7.76 -0.66
N ILE A 161 7.65 7.99 -1.57
CA ILE A 161 7.59 7.30 -2.85
C ILE A 161 8.57 7.97 -3.82
N PRO A 162 9.59 7.25 -4.34
CA PRO A 162 10.52 7.82 -5.30
C PRO A 162 9.83 8.11 -6.63
N LEU A 163 10.05 9.29 -7.19
CA LEU A 163 9.61 9.63 -8.55
C LEU A 163 10.48 8.93 -9.61
N LYS A 164 11.70 8.55 -9.23
CA LYS A 164 12.63 7.77 -10.03
C LYS A 164 13.37 6.77 -9.15
N THR A 165 13.43 5.53 -9.61
CA THR A 165 14.26 4.46 -9.05
C THR A 165 15.48 4.19 -9.93
N SER A 166 16.29 3.20 -9.61
CA SER A 166 17.34 2.71 -10.49
C SER A 166 16.76 2.17 -11.80
N THR A 167 17.47 2.35 -12.91
CA THR A 167 17.13 1.76 -14.20
C THR A 167 17.09 0.23 -14.11
N GLY A 168 16.28 -0.40 -14.93
CA GLY A 168 16.13 -1.85 -14.98
C GLY A 168 14.88 -2.26 -15.72
N ASP A 169 14.35 -3.43 -15.40
CA ASP A 169 13.13 -3.92 -16.01
C ASP A 169 11.91 -3.10 -15.58
N LEU A 170 10.97 -2.90 -16.48
CA LEU A 170 9.66 -2.34 -16.14
C LEU A 170 8.96 -3.25 -15.13
N PHE A 171 8.35 -2.66 -14.09
CA PHE A 171 7.62 -3.39 -13.06
C PHE A 171 6.43 -2.60 -12.53
N GLU A 172 5.45 -3.34 -12.00
CA GLU A 172 4.35 -2.82 -11.20
C GLU A 172 4.48 -3.32 -9.76
N VAL A 173 4.42 -2.41 -8.82
CA VAL A 173 4.57 -2.69 -7.38
C VAL A 173 3.30 -2.29 -6.64
N HIS A 174 2.83 -3.19 -5.78
CA HIS A 174 1.65 -2.99 -4.96
C HIS A 174 2.04 -2.53 -3.57
N GLY A 175 1.28 -1.61 -3.04
CA GLY A 175 1.40 -1.13 -1.68
C GLY A 175 0.08 -0.64 -1.13
N GLU A 176 0.13 -0.17 0.09
CA GLU A 176 -0.98 0.44 0.77
C GLU A 176 -0.64 1.88 1.12
N ALA A 177 -1.43 2.81 0.60
CA ALA A 177 -1.37 4.20 1.04
C ALA A 177 -2.12 4.31 2.37
N ILE A 178 -1.47 4.92 3.34
CA ILE A 178 -1.97 5.04 4.71
C ILE A 178 -1.89 6.48 5.19
N MET A 179 -2.64 6.80 6.22
CA MET A 179 -2.48 8.00 7.00
C MET A 179 -2.01 7.63 8.40
N THR A 180 -0.91 8.22 8.86
CA THR A 180 -0.44 8.00 10.22
C THR A 180 -1.27 8.79 11.23
N GLN A 181 -1.28 8.36 12.48
CA GLN A 181 -1.95 9.10 13.56
C GLN A 181 -1.39 10.52 13.68
N GLU A 182 -0.09 10.69 13.55
CA GLU A 182 0.56 12.01 13.57
C GLU A 182 0.06 12.92 12.44
N ALA A 183 0.00 12.42 11.20
CA ALA A 183 -0.51 13.17 10.05
C ALA A 183 -1.99 13.52 10.22
N PHE A 184 -2.78 12.59 10.75
CA PHE A 184 -4.19 12.77 11.07
C PHE A 184 -4.41 13.87 12.12
N ASP A 185 -3.69 13.84 13.22
CA ASP A 185 -3.79 14.82 14.30
C ASP A 185 -3.37 16.21 13.81
N LYS A 186 -2.28 16.28 13.03
CA LYS A 186 -1.81 17.52 12.42
C LYS A 186 -2.86 18.11 11.46
N TYR A 187 -3.42 17.30 10.57
CA TYR A 187 -4.45 17.74 9.63
C TYR A 187 -5.70 18.23 10.37
N ASN A 188 -6.19 17.47 11.34
CA ASN A 188 -7.39 17.81 12.10
C ASN A 188 -7.22 19.06 12.97
N SER A 189 -6.00 19.40 13.38
CA SER A 189 -5.71 20.60 14.16
C SER A 189 -5.91 21.91 13.39
N ILE A 190 -5.87 21.86 12.05
CA ILE A 190 -5.95 23.03 11.16
C ILE A 190 -7.13 22.98 10.19
N SER A 191 -7.86 21.86 10.13
CA SER A 191 -8.96 21.66 9.19
C SER A 191 -10.30 22.10 9.78
N GLU A 192 -11.10 22.82 8.98
CA GLU A 192 -12.49 23.14 9.34
C GLU A 192 -13.40 21.91 9.27
N THR A 193 -12.99 20.90 8.51
CA THR A 193 -13.71 19.63 8.36
C THR A 193 -12.80 18.47 8.79
N PRO A 194 -12.75 18.13 10.08
CA PRO A 194 -11.87 17.10 10.59
C PRO A 194 -12.23 15.72 10.04
N LEU A 195 -11.20 14.91 9.82
CA LEU A 195 -11.32 13.52 9.41
C LEU A 195 -11.79 12.66 10.59
N LYS A 196 -12.53 11.58 10.29
CA LYS A 196 -13.09 10.69 11.31
C LYS A 196 -12.19 9.51 11.66
N ASN A 197 -11.47 8.96 10.68
CA ASN A 197 -10.54 7.84 10.89
C ASN A 197 -9.43 7.84 9.85
N LEU A 198 -8.35 7.10 10.13
CA LEU A 198 -7.14 7.07 9.31
C LEU A 198 -7.39 6.52 7.91
N ARG A 199 -8.13 5.43 7.79
CA ARG A 199 -8.45 4.80 6.50
C ARG A 199 -9.21 5.74 5.57
N ASN A 200 -10.27 6.37 6.06
CA ASN A 200 -11.06 7.33 5.28
C ASN A 200 -10.25 8.57 4.93
N GLY A 201 -9.33 8.97 5.81
CA GLY A 201 -8.37 10.03 5.56
C GLY A 201 -7.49 9.75 4.35
N ALA A 202 -6.91 8.55 4.27
CA ALA A 202 -6.09 8.12 3.15
C ALA A 202 -6.91 7.96 1.86
N ALA A 203 -8.04 7.26 1.92
CA ALA A 203 -8.91 7.03 0.77
C ALA A 203 -9.47 8.33 0.19
N GLY A 204 -9.92 9.23 1.04
CA GLY A 204 -10.41 10.55 0.64
C GLY A 204 -9.34 11.43 0.03
N ALA A 205 -8.09 11.33 0.50
CA ALA A 205 -6.96 12.05 -0.07
C ALA A 205 -6.66 11.61 -1.50
N LEU A 206 -6.58 10.30 -1.75
CA LEU A 206 -6.28 9.76 -3.07
C LEU A 206 -7.41 9.95 -4.08
N ARG A 207 -8.64 10.11 -3.63
CA ARG A 207 -9.81 10.39 -4.47
C ARG A 207 -10.13 11.89 -4.56
N ASN A 208 -9.25 12.75 -4.09
CA ASN A 208 -9.44 14.19 -4.18
C ASN A 208 -8.88 14.72 -5.50
N LEU A 209 -9.69 15.42 -6.26
CA LEU A 209 -9.28 16.05 -7.52
C LEU A 209 -8.36 17.25 -7.30
N ASN A 210 -8.40 17.85 -6.12
CA ASN A 210 -7.45 18.89 -5.72
C ASN A 210 -6.21 18.26 -5.09
N VAL A 211 -5.14 18.18 -5.87
CA VAL A 211 -3.87 17.54 -5.46
C VAL A 211 -3.22 18.25 -4.27
N LYS A 212 -3.41 19.55 -4.11
CA LYS A 212 -2.93 20.31 -2.93
C LYS A 212 -3.59 19.83 -1.65
N GLU A 213 -4.87 19.48 -1.71
CA GLU A 213 -5.58 18.91 -0.57
C GLU A 213 -5.04 17.51 -0.22
N THR A 214 -4.72 16.69 -1.23
CA THR A 214 -4.04 15.41 -1.02
C THR A 214 -2.69 15.62 -0.33
N ALA A 215 -1.90 16.59 -0.78
CA ALA A 215 -0.59 16.91 -0.19
C ALA A 215 -0.71 17.32 1.29
N ARG A 216 -1.75 18.08 1.64
CA ARG A 216 -2.01 18.51 3.02
C ARG A 216 -2.30 17.35 3.99
N ARG A 217 -2.79 16.22 3.47
CA ARG A 217 -3.05 15.01 4.27
C ARG A 217 -1.78 14.32 4.76
N GLY A 218 -0.63 14.54 4.10
CA GLY A 218 0.64 13.97 4.52
C GLY A 218 0.66 12.44 4.55
N LEU A 219 0.17 11.81 3.48
CA LEU A 219 0.10 10.34 3.40
C LEU A 219 1.47 9.70 3.42
N SER A 220 1.51 8.45 3.88
CA SER A 220 2.62 7.51 3.79
C SER A 220 2.19 6.28 3.00
N ALA A 221 3.12 5.38 2.71
CA ALA A 221 2.82 4.12 2.03
C ALA A 221 3.77 3.02 2.47
N PHE A 222 3.31 1.77 2.39
CA PHE A 222 4.12 0.57 2.51
C PHE A 222 3.91 -0.32 1.30
N PHE A 223 5.01 -0.75 0.68
CA PHE A 223 4.99 -1.65 -0.47
C PHE A 223 5.34 -3.07 -0.05
N TYR A 224 4.70 -4.05 -0.65
CA TYR A 224 4.77 -5.43 -0.19
C TYR A 224 4.69 -6.49 -1.30
N ASP A 225 4.39 -6.11 -2.54
CA ASP A 225 4.24 -7.08 -3.63
C ASP A 225 4.62 -6.47 -4.98
N VAL A 226 5.23 -7.27 -5.85
CA VAL A 226 5.48 -6.93 -7.26
C VAL A 226 4.53 -7.76 -8.11
N GLY A 227 3.47 -7.12 -8.59
CA GLY A 227 2.43 -7.82 -9.36
C GLY A 227 2.85 -8.17 -10.78
N TYR A 228 3.72 -7.37 -11.38
CA TYR A 228 4.25 -7.57 -12.72
C TYR A 228 5.71 -7.12 -12.80
N LYS A 229 6.53 -7.86 -13.50
CA LYS A 229 7.93 -7.52 -13.78
C LYS A 229 8.37 -8.14 -15.09
N GLU A 230 8.97 -7.34 -15.94
CA GLU A 230 9.69 -7.84 -17.12
C GLU A 230 11.03 -8.47 -16.70
N GLY A 231 11.63 -9.26 -17.57
CA GLY A 231 12.90 -9.93 -17.27
C GLY A 231 12.74 -11.15 -16.36
N SER A 232 13.74 -11.39 -15.52
CA SER A 232 13.78 -12.59 -14.66
C SER A 232 12.73 -12.55 -13.55
N ALA A 233 12.03 -13.67 -13.37
CA ALA A 233 11.09 -13.87 -12.27
C ALA A 233 11.83 -14.05 -10.93
N PHE A 234 11.16 -13.72 -9.83
CA PHE A 234 11.65 -13.99 -8.48
C PHE A 234 11.55 -15.48 -8.15
N LYS A 235 12.52 -15.99 -7.41
CA LYS A 235 12.51 -17.39 -6.92
C LYS A 235 11.59 -17.56 -5.72
N ASN A 236 11.58 -16.56 -4.83
CA ASN A 236 10.78 -16.56 -3.62
C ASN A 236 10.35 -15.13 -3.24
N TYR A 237 9.48 -15.03 -2.25
CA TYR A 237 8.96 -13.75 -1.78
C TYR A 237 10.05 -12.90 -1.07
N GLU A 238 10.99 -13.53 -0.39
CA GLU A 238 12.14 -12.85 0.20
C GLU A 238 12.95 -12.07 -0.84
N GLU A 239 13.21 -12.68 -2.00
CA GLU A 239 13.90 -12.02 -3.14
C GLU A 239 13.08 -10.85 -3.69
N MET A 240 11.76 -11.00 -3.79
CA MET A 240 10.85 -9.94 -4.20
C MET A 240 10.86 -8.76 -3.22
N LEU A 241 10.82 -9.02 -1.92
CA LEU A 241 10.90 -7.98 -0.89
C LEU A 241 12.25 -7.25 -0.92
N LYS A 242 13.33 -7.98 -1.14
CA LYS A 242 14.65 -7.38 -1.36
C LYS A 242 14.67 -6.46 -2.58
N PHE A 243 14.06 -6.87 -3.69
CA PHE A 243 13.93 -6.04 -4.88
C PHE A 243 13.18 -4.72 -4.57
N ILE A 244 12.07 -4.78 -3.87
CA ILE A 244 11.29 -3.58 -3.47
C ILE A 244 12.17 -2.63 -2.64
N LYS A 245 12.89 -3.17 -1.67
CA LYS A 245 13.81 -2.40 -0.83
C LYS A 245 14.93 -1.76 -1.64
N ASP A 246 15.56 -2.51 -2.54
CA ASP A 246 16.67 -2.04 -3.37
C ASP A 246 16.23 -0.94 -4.36
N LYS A 247 14.94 -0.90 -4.74
CA LYS A 247 14.35 0.18 -5.52
C LYS A 247 14.06 1.45 -4.71
N GLY A 248 14.28 1.44 -3.41
CA GLY A 248 14.07 2.60 -2.54
C GLY A 248 12.61 2.85 -2.16
N LEU A 249 11.73 1.89 -2.39
CA LEU A 249 10.33 1.98 -1.99
C LEU A 249 10.18 1.73 -0.49
N PRO A 250 9.31 2.49 0.20
CA PRO A 250 9.10 2.31 1.64
C PRO A 250 8.47 0.94 1.94
N MET A 251 9.00 0.26 2.93
CA MET A 251 8.56 -1.04 3.40
C MET A 251 8.44 -1.07 4.91
N ASP A 252 7.55 -1.92 5.42
CA ASP A 252 7.53 -2.25 6.83
C ASP A 252 8.75 -3.13 7.19
N GLU A 253 9.37 -2.85 8.34
CA GLU A 253 10.53 -3.61 8.80
C GLU A 253 10.14 -4.94 9.44
N TYR A 254 8.89 -5.08 9.90
CA TYR A 254 8.41 -6.31 10.51
C TYR A 254 8.02 -7.33 9.44
N ILE A 255 8.97 -8.19 9.08
CA ILE A 255 8.78 -9.33 8.18
C ILE A 255 9.32 -10.56 8.91
N ARG A 256 8.50 -11.61 9.02
CA ARG A 256 8.86 -12.87 9.69
C ARG A 256 8.70 -14.06 8.77
N TYR A 257 9.53 -15.04 8.99
CA TYR A 257 9.52 -16.29 8.23
C TYR A 257 9.17 -17.44 9.18
N ALA A 258 8.26 -18.31 8.76
CA ALA A 258 7.78 -19.43 9.55
C ALA A 258 7.80 -20.73 8.72
N THR A 259 8.27 -21.79 9.32
CA THR A 259 8.27 -23.15 8.73
C THR A 259 7.30 -24.09 9.45
N THR A 260 6.78 -23.67 10.60
CA THR A 260 5.83 -24.44 11.41
C THR A 260 4.58 -23.62 11.71
N LEU A 261 3.47 -24.31 11.98
CA LEU A 261 2.21 -23.68 12.36
C LEU A 261 2.34 -22.90 13.69
N GLU A 262 3.13 -23.42 14.62
CA GLU A 262 3.43 -22.78 15.91
C GLU A 262 4.13 -21.45 15.73
N GLU A 263 5.09 -21.36 14.82
CA GLU A 263 5.74 -20.08 14.45
C GLU A 263 4.76 -19.11 13.81
N VAL A 264 3.88 -19.59 12.92
CA VAL A 264 2.82 -18.76 12.32
C VAL A 264 1.94 -18.15 13.39
N GLU A 265 1.46 -18.96 14.35
CA GLU A 265 0.64 -18.50 15.46
C GLU A 265 1.38 -17.50 16.34
N LYS A 266 2.65 -17.76 16.64
CA LYS A 266 3.51 -16.85 17.42
C LYS A 266 3.59 -15.47 16.79
N TYR A 267 3.86 -15.40 15.49
CA TYR A 267 4.01 -14.13 14.78
C TYR A 267 2.68 -13.40 14.58
N ILE A 268 1.58 -14.11 14.39
CA ILE A 268 0.24 -13.52 14.39
C ILE A 268 -0.04 -12.84 15.73
N LYS A 269 0.23 -13.52 16.85
CA LYS A 269 0.05 -12.96 18.20
C LYS A 269 0.95 -11.75 18.46
N GLU A 270 2.20 -11.78 17.98
CA GLU A 270 3.11 -10.63 18.11
C GLU A 270 2.56 -9.40 17.39
N ILE A 271 2.06 -9.56 16.16
CA ILE A 271 1.47 -8.45 15.39
C ILE A 271 0.18 -7.94 16.04
N GLU A 272 -0.67 -8.84 16.52
CA GLU A 272 -1.89 -8.47 17.24
C GLU A 272 -1.58 -7.66 18.51
N ALA A 273 -0.57 -8.07 19.28
CA ALA A 273 -0.13 -7.38 20.50
C ALA A 273 0.39 -5.97 20.20
N MET A 274 1.09 -5.75 19.07
CA MET A 274 1.63 -4.43 18.74
C MET A 274 0.61 -3.50 18.06
N ARG A 275 -0.58 -3.99 17.71
CA ARG A 275 -1.58 -3.27 16.92
C ARG A 275 -1.89 -1.86 17.43
N PHE A 276 -2.04 -1.71 18.74
CA PHE A 276 -2.43 -0.44 19.37
C PHE A 276 -1.26 0.52 19.62
N ASP A 277 -0.04 0.04 19.48
CA ASP A 277 1.19 0.82 19.67
C ASP A 277 1.72 1.39 18.33
N LEU A 278 1.11 1.00 17.21
CA LEU A 278 1.49 1.47 15.90
C LEU A 278 0.95 2.88 15.62
N ASN A 279 1.72 3.65 14.86
CA ASN A 279 1.33 4.98 14.38
C ASN A 279 0.39 4.95 13.15
N TYR A 280 -0.13 3.78 12.81
CA TYR A 280 -1.04 3.53 11.69
C TYR A 280 -1.91 2.30 11.99
N ASP A 281 -3.00 2.17 11.25
CA ASP A 281 -3.94 1.07 11.45
C ASP A 281 -3.55 -0.18 10.66
N ILE A 282 -3.73 -1.34 11.30
CA ILE A 282 -3.69 -2.66 10.67
C ILE A 282 -4.99 -3.41 11.01
N ASP A 283 -5.48 -4.20 10.07
CA ASP A 283 -6.73 -4.96 10.26
C ASP A 283 -6.52 -6.47 10.27
N GLY A 284 -5.28 -6.91 10.27
CA GLY A 284 -4.93 -8.33 10.29
C GLY A 284 -3.47 -8.60 10.01
N VAL A 285 -3.21 -9.85 9.65
CA VAL A 285 -1.90 -10.39 9.31
C VAL A 285 -2.00 -11.14 7.99
N VAL A 286 -1.05 -10.93 7.10
CA VAL A 286 -0.95 -11.68 5.85
C VAL A 286 0.04 -12.83 6.04
N VAL A 287 -0.38 -14.04 5.72
CA VAL A 287 0.45 -15.24 5.67
C VAL A 287 0.51 -15.71 4.23
N ALA A 288 1.69 -15.75 3.65
CA ALA A 288 1.88 -16.12 2.26
C ALA A 288 3.00 -17.14 2.10
N ILE A 289 2.87 -18.05 1.14
CA ILE A 289 3.92 -18.99 0.80
C ILE A 289 5.10 -18.25 0.16
N ASP A 290 6.31 -18.56 0.61
CA ASP A 290 7.54 -17.91 0.14
C ASP A 290 7.95 -18.38 -1.26
N ASP A 291 7.90 -19.68 -1.54
CA ASP A 291 8.34 -20.24 -2.82
C ASP A 291 7.43 -19.88 -3.99
N MET A 292 7.97 -19.20 -5.01
CA MET A 292 7.20 -18.71 -6.15
C MET A 292 6.68 -19.83 -7.05
N ARG A 293 7.41 -20.93 -7.21
CA ARG A 293 6.94 -22.06 -8.00
C ARG A 293 5.76 -22.77 -7.32
N THR A 294 5.81 -22.90 -6.01
CA THR A 294 4.69 -23.44 -5.23
C THR A 294 3.45 -22.56 -5.39
N ARG A 295 3.61 -21.22 -5.35
CA ARG A 295 2.51 -20.28 -5.62
C ARG A 295 1.91 -20.47 -7.00
N GLU A 296 2.75 -20.57 -8.02
CA GLU A 296 2.32 -20.74 -9.40
C GLU A 296 1.52 -22.04 -9.60
N LEU A 297 1.97 -23.14 -9.03
CA LEU A 297 1.29 -24.44 -9.11
C LEU A 297 -0.01 -24.48 -8.31
N LEU A 298 -0.08 -23.85 -7.12
CA LEU A 298 -1.31 -23.69 -6.36
C LEU A 298 -2.32 -22.83 -7.09
N GLY A 299 -1.86 -21.74 -7.69
CA GLY A 299 -2.68 -20.83 -8.47
C GLY A 299 -3.70 -20.05 -7.65
N TYR A 300 -4.86 -19.85 -8.27
CA TYR A 300 -5.90 -18.93 -7.80
C TYR A 300 -7.27 -19.58 -7.82
N THR A 301 -8.14 -19.13 -6.96
CA THR A 301 -9.59 -19.29 -7.12
C THR A 301 -10.10 -18.19 -8.07
N VAL A 302 -11.41 -18.12 -8.30
CA VAL A 302 -12.01 -17.00 -9.05
C VAL A 302 -11.78 -15.64 -8.37
N LYS A 303 -11.59 -15.63 -7.05
CA LYS A 303 -11.54 -14.39 -6.24
C LYS A 303 -10.17 -14.11 -5.62
N PHE A 304 -9.41 -15.12 -5.24
CA PHE A 304 -8.17 -14.92 -4.47
C PHE A 304 -7.11 -15.96 -4.79
N PRO A 305 -5.82 -15.64 -4.49
CA PRO A 305 -4.75 -16.61 -4.55
C PRO A 305 -4.93 -17.70 -3.49
N LYS A 306 -4.57 -18.93 -3.83
CA LYS A 306 -4.59 -20.05 -2.89
C LYS A 306 -3.36 -20.07 -1.95
N TRP A 307 -2.32 -19.34 -2.33
CA TRP A 307 -1.01 -19.31 -1.66
C TRP A 307 -0.88 -18.25 -0.58
N ALA A 308 -1.92 -17.47 -0.32
CA ALA A 308 -1.94 -16.46 0.74
C ALA A 308 -3.29 -16.44 1.43
N ILE A 309 -3.28 -16.06 2.70
CA ILE A 309 -4.48 -15.87 3.52
C ILE A 309 -4.27 -14.67 4.44
N ALA A 310 -5.33 -13.93 4.71
CA ALA A 310 -5.34 -12.86 5.69
C ALA A 310 -6.03 -13.32 6.96
N PHE A 311 -5.27 -13.37 8.06
CA PHE A 311 -5.85 -13.53 9.39
C PHE A 311 -6.43 -12.18 9.81
N LYS A 312 -7.74 -12.12 9.98
CA LYS A 312 -8.43 -10.90 10.41
C LYS A 312 -8.52 -10.84 11.91
N PHE A 313 -8.16 -9.69 12.49
CA PHE A 313 -8.41 -9.43 13.90
C PHE A 313 -9.91 -9.39 14.18
N GLU A 314 -10.28 -9.70 15.42
CA GLU A 314 -11.66 -9.53 15.87
C GLU A 314 -12.10 -8.08 15.63
N ALA A 315 -13.32 -7.93 15.10
CA ALA A 315 -13.91 -6.63 14.93
C ALA A 315 -14.12 -5.96 16.30
N GLN A 316 -13.93 -4.65 16.34
CA GLN A 316 -14.30 -3.91 17.53
C GLN A 316 -15.82 -4.00 17.71
N GLU A 317 -16.25 -4.29 18.92
CA GLU A 317 -17.67 -4.35 19.27
C GLU A 317 -18.00 -3.23 20.26
N ALA A 318 -19.16 -2.64 20.08
CA ALA A 318 -19.73 -1.71 21.04
C ALA A 318 -21.17 -2.09 21.32
N THR A 319 -21.57 -2.00 22.57
CA THR A 319 -22.94 -2.24 22.98
C THR A 319 -23.69 -0.92 22.94
N THR A 320 -24.88 -0.92 22.31
CA THR A 320 -25.77 0.23 22.29
C THR A 320 -27.20 -0.20 22.49
N ARG A 321 -28.06 0.76 22.73
CA ARG A 321 -29.49 0.53 22.96
C ARG A 321 -30.25 0.54 21.64
N LEU A 322 -31.08 -0.47 21.39
CA LEU A 322 -32.04 -0.47 20.31
C LEU A 322 -33.21 0.46 20.70
N LEU A 323 -33.41 1.52 19.92
CA LEU A 323 -34.48 2.51 20.14
C LEU A 323 -35.74 2.13 19.40
N ASP A 324 -35.66 1.67 18.16
CA ASP A 324 -36.77 1.29 17.30
C ASP A 324 -36.33 0.36 16.17
N VAL A 325 -37.28 -0.19 15.45
CA VAL A 325 -37.07 -1.00 14.24
C VAL A 325 -37.99 -0.51 13.13
N GLU A 326 -37.43 0.04 12.09
CA GLU A 326 -38.13 0.42 10.89
C GLU A 326 -38.14 -0.71 9.85
N TRP A 327 -39.28 -0.88 9.17
CA TRP A 327 -39.41 -1.86 8.11
C TRP A 327 -39.40 -1.20 6.74
N ASN A 328 -38.36 -1.46 5.96
CA ASN A 328 -38.15 -0.87 4.65
C ASN A 328 -38.33 -1.91 3.53
N VAL A 329 -38.96 -1.50 2.44
CA VAL A 329 -39.12 -2.34 1.25
C VAL A 329 -37.98 -2.05 0.26
N GLY A 330 -37.15 -3.05 0.00
CA GLY A 330 -36.10 -2.95 -1.00
C GLY A 330 -36.61 -2.97 -2.45
N ARG A 331 -35.77 -2.62 -3.41
CA ARG A 331 -36.09 -2.58 -4.84
C ARG A 331 -36.64 -3.92 -5.40
N SER A 332 -36.30 -5.04 -4.77
CA SER A 332 -36.72 -6.38 -5.13
C SER A 332 -38.07 -6.78 -4.47
N GLY A 333 -38.76 -5.87 -3.75
CA GLY A 333 -39.96 -6.15 -2.98
C GLY A 333 -39.70 -6.87 -1.64
N ARG A 334 -38.46 -7.13 -1.26
CA ARG A 334 -38.15 -7.71 0.05
C ARG A 334 -38.29 -6.66 1.15
N VAL A 335 -39.01 -7.04 2.19
CA VAL A 335 -39.12 -6.24 3.42
C VAL A 335 -37.98 -6.61 4.34
N GLY A 336 -37.21 -5.61 4.75
CA GLY A 336 -36.07 -5.77 5.67
C GLY A 336 -36.19 -4.85 6.88
N PRO A 337 -35.83 -5.32 8.09
CA PRO A 337 -35.78 -4.46 9.27
C PRO A 337 -34.52 -3.61 9.24
N THR A 338 -34.65 -2.35 9.67
CA THR A 338 -33.53 -1.44 9.96
C THR A 338 -33.63 -1.07 11.42
N ALA A 339 -32.58 -1.41 12.17
CA ALA A 339 -32.49 -1.04 13.58
C ALA A 339 -32.16 0.44 13.74
N ILE A 340 -32.91 1.15 14.56
CA ILE A 340 -32.62 2.50 15.02
C ILE A 340 -31.95 2.37 16.36
N LEU A 341 -30.68 2.75 16.42
CA LEU A 341 -29.83 2.61 17.60
C LEU A 341 -29.60 3.94 18.32
N GLU A 342 -29.40 3.88 19.62
CA GLU A 342 -28.80 5.00 20.32
C GLU A 342 -27.39 5.22 19.74
N PRO A 343 -27.03 6.48 19.38
CA PRO A 343 -25.73 6.74 18.75
C PRO A 343 -24.56 6.19 19.56
N VAL A 344 -23.70 5.41 18.92
CA VAL A 344 -22.51 4.81 19.51
C VAL A 344 -21.29 5.03 18.62
N GLU A 345 -20.20 5.43 19.22
CA GLU A 345 -18.92 5.55 18.53
C GLU A 345 -18.23 4.19 18.43
N LEU A 346 -17.86 3.81 17.20
CA LEU A 346 -17.14 2.58 16.92
C LEU A 346 -16.14 2.79 15.79
N ALA A 347 -14.85 2.57 16.06
CA ALA A 347 -13.77 2.72 15.09
C ALA A 347 -13.78 4.08 14.33
N GLY A 348 -14.10 5.18 15.04
CA GLY A 348 -14.16 6.52 14.46
C GLY A 348 -15.40 6.82 13.60
N ALA A 349 -16.40 5.96 13.63
CA ALA A 349 -17.69 6.19 13.02
C ALA A 349 -18.80 6.19 14.09
N THR A 350 -19.81 7.03 13.88
CA THR A 350 -21.02 7.03 14.71
C THR A 350 -22.11 6.24 14.00
N PHE A 351 -22.65 5.26 14.66
CA PHE A 351 -23.76 4.41 14.19
C PHE A 351 -25.06 4.79 14.86
#